data_74ed2af26fa033a9679ca1d84310b395
#
_entry.id   74ed2af26fa033a9679ca1d84310b395
#
_cell.length_a   1.000
_cell.length_b   1.000
_cell.length_c   1.000
_cell.angle_alpha   90.00
_cell.angle_beta   90.00
_cell.angle_gamma   90.00
#
_symmetry.space_group_name_H-M   'P 1'
#
loop_
_entity.id
_entity.type
_entity.pdbx_description
1 polymer ?
#
loop_
_entity_poly.entity_id
_entity_poly.type
_entity_poly.pdbx_seq_one_letter_code
_entity_poly.pdbx_strand_id
1 'polypeptide(L)'
;MSTKVTIQDIANELHLSRNTVSKAINNTGVLADATREKILRKAAEMGYKQFSYLPVFDGNSNAGDASILPVDKREIAILTTRFLNNSHFAAMMLDRFQSELQHLHACMTIHRILPAELAAKELPSSLNTEHTAGIICFEVFDYDYAQMLCTLGIPLLFVDTPVMEMRPPLQADRLYMENRIEIQNMVAQMAQRGRKRIAFAGDKEHCQSFHERYRAYKDAAEHFGMATDWPTCATQKTQPNYSEYLYQSLRGCPTMPDAFICTNDFIAMDLINALHRLGYSVPDDIWICGFDDSQEASYFSPRLTSIHIHGQIMGYAAANLLMTRIEEPSLNYRTFYTETNLIL
;
A
#
# COMPACT_ATOMS: atom_id res chain seq x y z
N MET A 1 20.14 5.29 24.86
CA MET A 1 18.90 4.64 24.40
C MET A 1 18.02 5.76 23.86
N SER A 2 17.83 5.86 22.56
CA SER A 2 16.92 6.85 21.97
C SER A 2 15.49 6.41 22.34
N THR A 3 14.79 7.21 23.10
CA THR A 3 13.38 6.98 23.44
C THR A 3 12.57 7.12 22.16
N LYS A 4 11.89 6.06 21.78
CA LYS A 4 11.03 6.00 20.59
C LYS A 4 9.88 6.99 20.76
N VAL A 5 9.73 7.96 19.84
CA VAL A 5 8.64 8.93 19.84
C VAL A 5 7.31 8.20 19.63
N THR A 6 6.30 8.57 20.41
CA THR A 6 4.96 7.96 20.37
C THR A 6 3.89 9.00 19.97
N ILE A 7 2.70 8.53 19.60
CA ILE A 7 1.52 9.40 19.37
C ILE A 7 1.23 10.28 20.59
N GLN A 8 1.50 9.77 21.80
CA GLN A 8 1.29 10.54 23.03
C GLN A 8 2.27 11.70 23.16
N ASP A 9 3.52 11.52 22.74
CA ASP A 9 4.54 12.57 22.77
C ASP A 9 4.19 13.71 21.81
N ILE A 10 3.71 13.37 20.61
CA ILE A 10 3.21 14.36 19.65
C ILE A 10 1.99 15.10 20.20
N ALA A 11 1.07 14.39 20.84
CA ALA A 11 -0.12 14.96 21.45
C ALA A 11 0.24 15.96 22.56
N ASN A 12 1.21 15.61 23.40
CA ASN A 12 1.69 16.47 24.47
C ASN A 12 2.36 17.74 23.90
N GLU A 13 3.19 17.61 22.90
CA GLU A 13 3.92 18.72 22.27
C GLU A 13 2.97 19.72 21.59
N LEU A 14 1.92 19.23 20.96
CA LEU A 14 0.92 20.07 20.29
C LEU A 14 -0.23 20.53 21.19
N HIS A 15 -0.25 20.10 22.46
CA HIS A 15 -1.36 20.31 23.39
C HIS A 15 -2.71 19.81 22.85
N LEU A 16 -2.69 18.67 22.16
CA LEU A 16 -3.86 18.02 21.60
C LEU A 16 -4.16 16.70 22.31
N SER A 17 -5.37 16.16 22.11
CA SER A 17 -5.68 14.82 22.62
C SER A 17 -4.94 13.75 21.77
N ARG A 18 -4.55 12.63 22.42
CA ARG A 18 -3.99 11.47 21.73
C ARG A 18 -4.91 11.01 20.60
N ASN A 19 -6.22 11.05 20.83
CA ASN A 19 -7.22 10.65 19.82
C ASN A 19 -7.21 11.58 18.60
N THR A 20 -7.02 12.89 18.80
CA THR A 20 -6.89 13.87 17.72
C THR A 20 -5.65 13.59 16.87
N VAL A 21 -4.51 13.30 17.51
CA VAL A 21 -3.28 12.96 16.81
C VAL A 21 -3.41 11.62 16.07
N SER A 22 -4.00 10.61 16.71
CA SER A 22 -4.27 9.32 16.05
C SER A 22 -5.20 9.46 14.86
N LYS A 23 -6.26 10.28 14.97
CA LYS A 23 -7.16 10.56 13.83
C LYS A 23 -6.44 11.26 12.69
N ALA A 24 -5.52 12.18 12.97
CA ALA A 24 -4.74 12.87 11.95
C ALA A 24 -3.81 11.90 11.21
N ILE A 25 -3.06 11.08 11.94
CA ILE A 25 -2.10 10.10 11.41
C ILE A 25 -2.82 9.01 10.61
N ASN A 26 -3.94 8.51 11.14
CA ASN A 26 -4.70 7.42 10.52
C ASN A 26 -5.80 7.91 9.56
N ASN A 27 -5.91 9.22 9.35
CA ASN A 27 -6.96 9.85 8.53
C ASN A 27 -8.38 9.39 8.87
N THR A 28 -8.69 9.17 10.15
CA THR A 28 -9.99 8.72 10.61
C THR A 28 -10.78 9.89 11.24
N GLY A 29 -12.06 10.01 10.89
CA GLY A 29 -12.97 11.04 11.41
C GLY A 29 -12.72 12.45 10.85
N VAL A 30 -13.61 13.38 11.20
CA VAL A 30 -13.54 14.77 10.74
C VAL A 30 -12.50 15.53 11.54
N LEU A 31 -11.50 16.08 10.87
CA LEU A 31 -10.47 16.96 11.42
C LEU A 31 -10.22 18.08 10.40
N ALA A 32 -10.04 19.31 10.90
CA ALA A 32 -9.70 20.43 10.02
C ALA A 32 -8.33 20.20 9.38
N ASP A 33 -8.18 20.49 8.07
CA ASP A 33 -6.99 20.22 7.30
C ASP A 33 -5.74 20.90 7.88
N ALA A 34 -5.85 22.15 8.31
CA ALA A 34 -4.79 22.88 8.99
C ALA A 34 -4.31 22.18 10.29
N THR A 35 -5.23 21.56 11.03
CA THR A 35 -4.89 20.82 12.25
C THR A 35 -4.19 19.50 11.91
N ARG A 36 -4.66 18.81 10.87
CA ARG A 36 -4.05 17.58 10.38
C ARG A 36 -2.63 17.84 9.91
N GLU A 37 -2.43 18.84 9.08
CA GLU A 37 -1.13 19.25 8.57
C GLU A 37 -0.13 19.59 9.70
N LYS A 38 -0.57 20.37 10.67
CA LYS A 38 0.23 20.71 11.86
C LYS A 38 0.69 19.45 12.61
N ILE A 39 -0.19 18.46 12.77
CA ILE A 39 0.14 17.19 13.45
C ILE A 39 1.16 16.37 12.65
N LEU A 40 0.95 16.21 11.34
CA LEU A 40 1.85 15.43 10.48
C LEU A 40 3.24 16.07 10.40
N ARG A 41 3.32 17.39 10.30
CA ARG A 41 4.58 18.14 10.33
C ARG A 41 5.32 17.93 11.66
N LYS A 42 4.62 18.07 12.79
CA LYS A 42 5.22 17.85 14.11
C LYS A 42 5.67 16.40 14.32
N ALA A 43 4.93 15.43 13.81
CA ALA A 43 5.33 14.03 13.82
C ALA A 43 6.65 13.78 13.06
N ALA A 44 6.81 14.41 11.90
CA ALA A 44 8.05 14.37 11.12
C ALA A 44 9.21 15.04 11.87
N GLU A 45 9.02 16.26 12.39
CA GLU A 45 10.03 16.99 13.16
C GLU A 45 10.53 16.21 14.40
N MET A 46 9.62 15.56 15.10
CA MET A 46 9.96 14.77 16.30
C MET A 46 10.59 13.42 15.97
N GLY A 47 10.66 13.03 14.68
CA GLY A 47 11.16 11.72 14.27
C GLY A 47 10.23 10.59 14.72
N TYR A 48 8.91 10.82 14.69
CA TYR A 48 7.96 9.74 14.88
C TYR A 48 8.28 8.63 13.86
N LYS A 49 8.27 7.40 14.28
CA LYS A 49 8.85 6.21 13.63
C LYS A 49 8.68 6.13 12.11
N GLN A 50 7.54 6.62 11.59
CA GLN A 50 7.22 6.63 10.18
C GLN A 50 7.80 7.84 9.39
N PHE A 51 8.27 8.87 10.11
CA PHE A 51 8.77 10.11 9.52
C PHE A 51 10.27 10.34 9.77
N SER A 52 10.93 9.54 10.60
CA SER A 52 12.31 9.77 11.04
C SER A 52 13.37 9.70 9.93
N TYR A 53 13.01 9.22 8.77
CA TYR A 53 13.92 9.06 7.62
C TYR A 53 13.60 10.02 6.46
N LEU A 54 12.61 10.89 6.61
CA LEU A 54 12.23 11.84 5.57
C LEU A 54 12.81 13.22 5.89
N PRO A 55 13.41 13.93 4.92
CA PRO A 55 13.81 15.32 5.13
C PRO A 55 12.58 16.14 5.50
N VAL A 56 12.71 16.94 6.55
CA VAL A 56 11.66 17.89 6.93
C VAL A 56 11.68 18.99 5.86
N PHE A 57 10.61 19.10 5.09
CA PHE A 57 10.40 20.29 4.27
C PHE A 57 10.19 21.47 5.22
N ASP A 58 11.23 22.28 5.40
CA ASP A 58 11.16 23.52 6.15
C ASP A 58 10.30 24.51 5.35
N GLY A 59 9.01 24.58 5.69
CA GLY A 59 8.07 25.53 5.10
C GLY A 59 8.38 27.00 5.42
N ASN A 60 9.60 27.30 5.86
CA ASN A 60 10.11 28.61 6.20
C ASN A 60 11.15 29.15 5.19
N SER A 61 11.31 28.52 4.02
CA SER A 61 11.92 29.24 2.91
C SER A 61 10.97 30.35 2.51
N ASN A 62 11.39 31.60 2.77
CA ASN A 62 10.70 32.82 2.39
C ASN A 62 10.01 32.63 1.04
N ALA A 63 8.72 32.99 0.99
CA ALA A 63 7.91 33.04 -0.22
C ALA A 63 8.49 34.11 -1.20
N GLY A 64 9.61 33.78 -1.79
CA GLY A 64 10.37 34.49 -2.77
C GLY A 64 10.95 33.49 -3.74
N ASP A 65 10.14 33.03 -4.70
CA ASP A 65 10.58 32.61 -6.02
C ASP A 65 11.61 31.47 -6.13
N ALA A 66 11.30 30.29 -5.63
CA ALA A 66 12.00 29.11 -6.12
C ALA A 66 11.03 27.95 -6.28
N SER A 67 10.28 27.93 -7.37
CA SER A 67 9.71 26.69 -7.87
C SER A 67 10.86 25.72 -8.13
N ILE A 68 10.94 24.63 -7.39
CA ILE A 68 11.92 23.56 -7.55
C ILE A 68 11.86 23.00 -8.98
N LEU A 69 10.68 23.11 -9.61
CA LEU A 69 10.46 22.64 -10.97
C LEU A 69 10.74 23.74 -11.98
N PRO A 70 11.43 23.43 -13.10
CA PRO A 70 11.57 24.33 -14.24
C PRO A 70 10.20 24.84 -14.70
N VAL A 71 10.11 26.07 -15.19
CA VAL A 71 8.83 26.71 -15.61
C VAL A 71 8.12 25.91 -16.70
N ASP A 72 8.87 25.17 -17.51
CA ASP A 72 8.41 24.31 -18.61
C ASP A 72 8.06 22.88 -18.18
N LYS A 73 8.47 22.45 -16.97
CA LYS A 73 8.22 21.10 -16.44
C LYS A 73 7.55 21.17 -15.09
N ARG A 74 6.23 21.34 -15.09
CA ARG A 74 5.41 21.39 -13.86
C ARG A 74 4.39 20.27 -13.74
N GLU A 75 4.50 19.25 -14.59
CA GLU A 75 3.60 18.12 -14.58
C GLU A 75 4.23 16.96 -13.83
N ILE A 76 3.48 16.41 -12.86
CA ILE A 76 3.75 15.11 -12.26
C ILE A 76 2.71 14.13 -12.82
N ALA A 77 3.19 13.21 -13.64
CA ALA A 77 2.33 12.23 -14.31
C ALA A 77 2.11 11.00 -13.42
N ILE A 78 0.85 10.65 -13.21
CA ILE A 78 0.46 9.35 -12.63
C ILE A 78 0.21 8.39 -13.78
N LEU A 79 0.95 7.29 -13.80
CA LEU A 79 0.71 6.18 -14.71
C LEU A 79 -0.01 5.04 -13.98
N THR A 80 -1.10 4.53 -14.58
CA THR A 80 -1.84 3.39 -14.01
C THR A 80 -2.45 2.52 -15.10
N THR A 81 -2.51 1.21 -14.88
CA THR A 81 -3.16 0.25 -15.80
C THR A 81 -4.67 0.11 -15.51
N ARG A 82 -5.14 0.55 -14.34
CA ARG A 82 -6.51 0.39 -13.88
C ARG A 82 -7.07 1.69 -13.31
N PHE A 83 -8.39 1.75 -13.13
CA PHE A 83 -9.00 2.79 -12.32
C PHE A 83 -8.64 2.55 -10.84
N LEU A 84 -8.30 3.63 -10.15
CA LEU A 84 -7.84 3.60 -8.75
C LEU A 84 -8.97 3.32 -7.73
N ASN A 85 -10.21 3.12 -8.19
CA ASN A 85 -11.36 2.84 -7.34
C ASN A 85 -11.30 1.48 -6.63
N ASN A 86 -10.45 0.56 -7.09
CA ASN A 86 -10.27 -0.76 -6.47
C ASN A 86 -9.09 -0.80 -5.48
N SER A 87 -8.49 0.36 -5.19
CA SER A 87 -7.40 0.48 -4.22
C SER A 87 -7.83 1.46 -3.13
N HIS A 88 -8.21 0.93 -1.97
CA HIS A 88 -8.73 1.74 -0.86
C HIS A 88 -7.72 2.77 -0.34
N PHE A 89 -6.43 2.42 -0.31
CA PHE A 89 -5.39 3.33 0.16
C PHE A 89 -4.99 4.36 -0.90
N ALA A 90 -5.17 4.08 -2.21
CA ALA A 90 -4.71 4.94 -3.29
C ALA A 90 -5.40 6.31 -3.28
N ALA A 91 -6.70 6.37 -3.01
CA ALA A 91 -7.43 7.64 -2.95
C ALA A 91 -6.89 8.55 -1.84
N MET A 92 -6.71 8.04 -0.63
CA MET A 92 -6.14 8.80 0.50
C MET A 92 -4.68 9.17 0.27
N MET A 93 -3.92 8.29 -0.37
CA MET A 93 -2.54 8.55 -0.71
C MET A 93 -2.42 9.66 -1.74
N LEU A 94 -3.24 9.64 -2.80
CA LEU A 94 -3.23 10.64 -3.86
C LEU A 94 -3.72 12.00 -3.37
N ASP A 95 -4.73 12.03 -2.49
CA ASP A 95 -5.20 13.26 -1.84
C ASP A 95 -4.06 13.95 -1.09
N ARG A 96 -3.34 13.20 -0.27
CA ARG A 96 -2.17 13.73 0.44
C ARG A 96 -1.02 14.10 -0.51
N PHE A 97 -0.72 13.27 -1.49
CA PHE A 97 0.30 13.54 -2.48
C PHE A 97 0.01 14.83 -3.24
N GLN A 98 -1.23 15.03 -3.70
CA GLN A 98 -1.65 16.27 -4.37
C GLN A 98 -1.53 17.49 -3.46
N SER A 99 -1.91 17.36 -2.18
CA SER A 99 -1.77 18.43 -1.19
C SER A 99 -0.31 18.87 -1.02
N GLU A 100 0.63 17.94 -1.01
CA GLU A 100 2.07 18.25 -0.96
C GLU A 100 2.56 18.98 -2.24
N LEU A 101 2.05 18.57 -3.41
CA LEU A 101 2.43 19.18 -4.69
C LEU A 101 1.88 20.60 -4.88
N GLN A 102 0.77 20.98 -4.23
CA GLN A 102 0.19 22.33 -4.34
C GLN A 102 1.18 23.43 -3.95
N HIS A 103 2.00 23.17 -2.95
CA HIS A 103 3.03 24.13 -2.50
C HIS A 103 4.16 24.33 -3.54
N LEU A 104 4.27 23.42 -4.50
CA LEU A 104 5.32 23.41 -5.53
C LEU A 104 4.84 23.95 -6.87
N HIS A 105 3.59 24.43 -6.95
CA HIS A 105 2.95 24.84 -8.19
C HIS A 105 2.99 23.80 -9.31
N ALA A 106 3.07 22.50 -8.94
CA ALA A 106 2.99 21.38 -9.86
C ALA A 106 1.54 20.98 -10.13
N CYS A 107 1.25 20.60 -11.36
CA CYS A 107 -0.02 19.95 -11.69
C CYS A 107 0.16 18.42 -11.72
N MET A 108 -0.87 17.72 -11.28
CA MET A 108 -0.94 16.28 -11.31
C MET A 108 -1.86 15.83 -12.44
N THR A 109 -1.36 14.98 -13.32
CA THR A 109 -2.14 14.39 -14.42
C THR A 109 -2.22 12.89 -14.28
N ILE A 110 -3.31 12.27 -14.72
CA ILE A 110 -3.50 10.82 -14.66
C ILE A 110 -3.57 10.28 -16.08
N HIS A 111 -2.68 9.36 -16.40
CA HIS A 111 -2.58 8.71 -17.69
C HIS A 111 -2.83 7.21 -17.50
N ARG A 112 -3.85 6.70 -18.17
CA ARG A 112 -4.13 5.28 -18.17
C ARG A 112 -3.35 4.58 -19.27
N ILE A 113 -2.57 3.59 -18.88
CA ILE A 113 -1.90 2.68 -19.81
C ILE A 113 -2.94 1.69 -20.35
N LEU A 114 -3.19 1.73 -21.62
CA LEU A 114 -4.14 0.82 -22.29
C LEU A 114 -3.49 -0.57 -22.49
N PRO A 115 -4.29 -1.66 -22.59
CA PRO A 115 -3.75 -2.99 -22.80
C PRO A 115 -2.88 -3.11 -24.05
N ALA A 116 -3.21 -2.37 -25.13
CA ALA A 116 -2.41 -2.35 -26.36
C ALA A 116 -1.06 -1.65 -26.13
N GLU A 117 -1.03 -0.50 -25.42
CA GLU A 117 0.20 0.22 -25.08
C GLU A 117 1.08 -0.61 -24.14
N LEU A 118 0.48 -1.29 -23.16
CA LEU A 118 1.19 -2.21 -22.28
C LEU A 118 1.86 -3.34 -23.03
N ALA A 119 1.14 -3.99 -23.97
CA ALA A 119 1.65 -5.10 -24.76
C ALA A 119 2.74 -4.64 -25.75
N ALA A 120 2.57 -3.46 -26.33
CA ALA A 120 3.54 -2.88 -27.27
C ALA A 120 4.75 -2.24 -26.57
N LYS A 121 4.71 -2.08 -25.24
CA LYS A 121 5.69 -1.31 -24.44
C LYS A 121 5.80 0.14 -24.90
N GLU A 122 4.66 0.74 -25.21
CA GLU A 122 4.52 2.13 -25.61
C GLU A 122 3.96 2.99 -24.48
N LEU A 123 4.33 4.26 -24.45
CA LEU A 123 3.79 5.21 -23.48
C LEU A 123 2.34 5.55 -23.83
N PRO A 124 1.51 5.90 -22.81
CA PRO A 124 0.19 6.43 -23.06
C PRO A 124 0.27 7.62 -24.02
N SER A 125 -0.56 7.61 -25.07
CA SER A 125 -0.58 8.69 -26.07
C SER A 125 -0.93 10.07 -25.51
N SER A 126 -1.50 10.11 -24.32
CA SER A 126 -1.82 11.32 -23.57
C SER A 126 -0.63 11.88 -22.77
N LEU A 127 0.46 11.14 -22.59
CA LEU A 127 1.63 11.55 -21.83
C LEU A 127 2.56 12.40 -22.67
N ASN A 128 2.87 13.60 -22.21
CA ASN A 128 3.89 14.46 -22.82
C ASN A 128 5.16 14.47 -21.97
N THR A 129 6.16 13.72 -22.39
CA THR A 129 7.44 13.58 -21.67
C THR A 129 8.27 14.86 -21.62
N GLU A 130 8.04 15.82 -22.52
CA GLU A 130 8.76 17.10 -22.55
C GLU A 130 8.33 18.02 -21.39
N HIS A 131 7.06 17.91 -20.95
CA HIS A 131 6.51 18.72 -19.87
C HIS A 131 6.46 17.99 -18.53
N THR A 132 6.78 16.68 -18.50
CA THR A 132 6.75 15.85 -17.30
C THR A 132 8.05 16.01 -16.50
N ALA A 133 7.92 16.47 -15.25
CA ALA A 133 9.03 16.60 -14.31
C ALA A 133 9.33 15.30 -13.57
N GLY A 134 8.29 14.49 -13.32
CA GLY A 134 8.39 13.21 -12.63
C GLY A 134 7.19 12.32 -12.89
N ILE A 135 7.37 11.03 -12.71
CA ILE A 135 6.34 10.01 -12.92
C ILE A 135 6.16 9.22 -11.63
N ILE A 136 4.91 9.01 -11.26
CA ILE A 136 4.54 8.06 -10.22
C ILE A 136 3.68 6.94 -10.81
N CYS A 137 4.07 5.69 -10.59
CA CYS A 137 3.41 4.52 -11.12
C CYS A 137 2.56 3.83 -10.05
N PHE A 138 1.28 3.64 -10.35
CA PHE A 138 0.33 2.85 -9.56
C PHE A 138 -0.15 1.65 -10.36
N GLU A 139 -0.16 0.47 -9.73
CA GLU A 139 -0.66 -0.76 -10.35
C GLU A 139 -0.03 -1.05 -11.73
N VAL A 140 1.24 -0.72 -11.89
CA VAL A 140 2.03 -1.05 -13.09
C VAL A 140 2.85 -2.30 -12.76
N PHE A 141 2.25 -3.47 -12.93
CA PHE A 141 2.79 -4.75 -12.48
C PHE A 141 3.33 -5.64 -13.62
N ASP A 142 3.43 -5.11 -14.83
CA ASP A 142 4.20 -5.74 -15.90
C ASP A 142 5.67 -5.36 -15.77
N TYR A 143 6.53 -6.36 -15.55
CA TYR A 143 7.95 -6.12 -15.29
C TYR A 143 8.68 -5.50 -16.50
N ASP A 144 8.39 -5.99 -17.69
CA ASP A 144 9.07 -5.49 -18.88
C ASP A 144 8.66 -4.06 -19.20
N TYR A 145 7.39 -3.72 -18.97
CA TYR A 145 6.90 -2.35 -19.10
C TYR A 145 7.53 -1.43 -18.04
N ALA A 146 7.62 -1.89 -16.81
CA ALA A 146 8.29 -1.15 -15.73
C ALA A 146 9.77 -0.91 -16.04
N GLN A 147 10.47 -1.89 -16.62
CA GLN A 147 11.85 -1.73 -17.08
C GLN A 147 11.95 -0.68 -18.22
N MET A 148 11.02 -0.70 -19.17
CA MET A 148 10.96 0.31 -20.23
C MET A 148 10.81 1.72 -19.65
N LEU A 149 9.90 1.91 -18.66
CA LEU A 149 9.75 3.21 -18.00
C LEU A 149 11.04 3.69 -17.34
N CYS A 150 11.85 2.81 -16.77
CA CYS A 150 13.14 3.14 -16.18
C CYS A 150 14.16 3.71 -17.21
N THR A 151 13.94 3.50 -18.51
CA THR A 151 14.84 4.01 -19.57
C THR A 151 14.53 5.43 -20.02
N LEU A 152 13.43 6.04 -19.55
CA LEU A 152 12.96 7.35 -20.00
C LEU A 152 13.85 8.52 -19.55
N GLY A 153 14.69 8.31 -18.54
CA GLY A 153 15.50 9.41 -17.96
C GLY A 153 14.69 10.45 -17.18
N ILE A 154 13.43 10.16 -16.89
CA ILE A 154 12.53 10.98 -16.07
C ILE A 154 12.54 10.45 -14.64
N PRO A 155 12.60 11.29 -13.58
CA PRO A 155 12.42 10.88 -12.19
C PRO A 155 11.20 10.00 -12.01
N LEU A 156 11.40 8.79 -11.43
CA LEU A 156 10.39 7.74 -11.40
C LEU A 156 10.25 7.15 -10.00
N LEU A 157 8.99 7.05 -9.55
CA LEU A 157 8.62 6.40 -8.30
C LEU A 157 7.55 5.33 -8.57
N PHE A 158 7.81 4.11 -8.16
CA PHE A 158 6.79 3.06 -8.13
C PHE A 158 6.14 2.98 -6.75
N VAL A 159 4.80 3.01 -6.72
CA VAL A 159 4.00 2.62 -5.55
C VAL A 159 3.56 1.19 -5.77
N ASP A 160 4.26 0.30 -5.07
CA ASP A 160 4.33 -1.12 -5.36
C ASP A 160 4.94 -1.44 -6.75
N THR A 161 5.37 -2.66 -6.97
CA THR A 161 6.07 -3.08 -8.19
C THR A 161 5.56 -4.43 -8.69
N PRO A 162 5.91 -4.83 -9.92
CA PRO A 162 5.89 -6.23 -10.30
C PRO A 162 6.68 -7.07 -9.29
N VAL A 163 6.42 -8.37 -9.23
CA VAL A 163 7.23 -9.29 -8.42
C VAL A 163 8.68 -9.25 -8.89
N MET A 164 9.59 -8.94 -7.94
CA MET A 164 11.01 -8.71 -8.21
C MET A 164 11.88 -9.94 -7.92
N GLU A 165 11.29 -11.03 -7.43
CA GLU A 165 12.05 -12.22 -7.07
C GLU A 165 12.81 -12.77 -8.28
N MET A 166 14.13 -12.98 -8.11
CA MET A 166 15.06 -13.48 -9.15
C MET A 166 15.14 -12.62 -10.43
N ARG A 167 14.77 -11.32 -10.34
CA ARG A 167 14.84 -10.36 -11.44
C ARG A 167 15.80 -9.22 -11.11
N PRO A 168 16.43 -8.57 -12.10
CA PRO A 168 17.19 -7.35 -11.88
C PRO A 168 16.31 -6.25 -11.23
N PRO A 169 16.87 -5.45 -10.31
CA PRO A 169 16.11 -4.38 -9.68
C PRO A 169 15.73 -3.30 -10.69
N LEU A 170 14.54 -2.72 -10.52
CA LEU A 170 14.11 -1.55 -11.28
C LEU A 170 15.00 -0.35 -10.90
N GLN A 171 15.44 0.40 -11.91
CA GLN A 171 16.22 1.62 -11.71
C GLN A 171 15.31 2.81 -11.42
N ALA A 172 14.64 2.78 -10.28
CA ALA A 172 13.68 3.77 -9.81
C ALA A 172 13.54 3.71 -8.29
N ASP A 173 13.02 4.78 -7.69
CA ASP A 173 12.59 4.77 -6.30
C ASP A 173 11.32 3.92 -6.15
N ARG A 174 11.17 3.27 -5.00
CA ARG A 174 10.05 2.35 -4.72
C ARG A 174 9.48 2.63 -3.35
N LEU A 175 8.17 2.71 -3.28
CA LEU A 175 7.42 2.91 -2.06
C LEU A 175 6.48 1.72 -1.85
N TYR A 176 6.53 1.13 -0.67
CA TYR A 176 5.66 0.03 -0.24
C TYR A 176 5.02 0.35 1.11
N MET A 177 3.93 -0.35 1.42
CA MET A 177 3.52 -0.61 2.79
C MET A 177 4.32 -1.78 3.36
N GLU A 178 4.50 -1.85 4.67
CA GLU A 178 5.09 -3.01 5.32
C GLU A 178 4.14 -4.21 5.20
N ASN A 179 4.62 -5.31 4.63
CA ASN A 179 3.80 -6.44 4.23
C ASN A 179 4.02 -7.69 5.09
N ARG A 180 4.99 -7.69 6.02
CA ARG A 180 5.47 -8.93 6.65
C ARG A 180 5.15 -9.01 8.13
N ILE A 181 5.43 -7.94 8.87
CA ILE A 181 5.38 -7.95 10.34
C ILE A 181 3.97 -8.27 10.84
N GLU A 182 2.96 -7.58 10.32
CA GLU A 182 1.59 -7.79 10.79
C GLU A 182 0.96 -9.11 10.29
N ILE A 183 1.40 -9.62 9.13
CA ILE A 183 1.05 -10.98 8.69
C ILE A 183 1.65 -12.01 9.66
N GLN A 184 2.92 -11.88 10.04
CA GLN A 184 3.55 -12.77 11.00
C GLN A 184 2.89 -12.69 12.38
N ASN A 185 2.56 -11.50 12.84
CA ASN A 185 1.81 -11.28 14.10
C ASN A 185 0.43 -11.95 14.05
N MET A 186 -0.27 -11.85 12.92
CA MET A 186 -1.57 -12.48 12.76
C MET A 186 -1.47 -14.01 12.78
N VAL A 187 -0.51 -14.59 12.05
CA VAL A 187 -0.27 -16.04 12.07
C VAL A 187 0.08 -16.52 13.49
N ALA A 188 0.90 -15.76 14.22
CA ALA A 188 1.22 -16.04 15.62
C ALA A 188 -0.05 -16.07 16.50
N GLN A 189 -0.95 -15.11 16.35
CA GLN A 189 -2.22 -15.09 17.08
C GLN A 189 -3.13 -16.26 16.71
N MET A 190 -3.19 -16.63 15.43
CA MET A 190 -3.94 -17.82 14.98
C MET A 190 -3.39 -19.08 15.63
N ALA A 191 -2.07 -19.26 15.67
CA ALA A 191 -1.41 -20.39 16.32
C ALA A 191 -1.67 -20.42 17.83
N GLN A 192 -1.57 -19.29 18.54
CA GLN A 192 -1.87 -19.16 19.97
C GLN A 192 -3.31 -19.54 20.32
N ARG A 193 -4.27 -19.27 19.42
CA ARG A 193 -5.68 -19.66 19.57
C ARG A 193 -5.97 -21.09 19.09
N GLY A 194 -4.92 -21.89 18.85
CA GLY A 194 -5.04 -23.30 18.54
C GLY A 194 -5.41 -23.62 17.09
N ARG A 195 -5.37 -22.63 16.16
CA ARG A 195 -5.53 -22.91 14.73
C ARG A 195 -4.31 -23.68 14.26
N LYS A 196 -4.52 -24.73 13.48
CA LYS A 196 -3.45 -25.67 13.08
C LYS A 196 -3.23 -25.73 11.57
N ARG A 197 -4.25 -25.35 10.81
CA ARG A 197 -4.27 -25.46 9.36
C ARG A 197 -4.61 -24.11 8.77
N ILE A 198 -3.62 -23.50 8.14
CA ILE A 198 -3.75 -22.15 7.61
C ILE A 198 -3.58 -22.17 6.09
N ALA A 199 -4.34 -21.37 5.37
CA ALA A 199 -4.24 -21.22 3.94
C ALA A 199 -4.04 -19.74 3.54
N PHE A 200 -3.57 -19.54 2.32
CA PHE A 200 -3.41 -18.22 1.72
C PHE A 200 -4.40 -18.05 0.56
N ALA A 201 -5.14 -16.95 0.55
CA ALA A 201 -6.08 -16.61 -0.51
C ALA A 201 -5.63 -15.35 -1.25
N GLY A 202 -5.41 -15.50 -2.56
CA GLY A 202 -4.99 -14.44 -3.46
C GLY A 202 -3.82 -14.80 -4.36
N ASP A 203 -3.57 -13.97 -5.38
CA ASP A 203 -2.52 -14.19 -6.37
C ASP A 203 -1.17 -13.63 -5.88
N LYS A 204 -0.31 -14.51 -5.40
CA LYS A 204 1.04 -14.15 -4.94
C LYS A 204 1.95 -13.58 -6.04
N GLU A 205 1.59 -13.78 -7.31
CA GLU A 205 2.37 -13.29 -8.46
C GLU A 205 1.81 -11.96 -9.02
N HIS A 206 0.78 -11.40 -8.39
CA HIS A 206 0.14 -10.18 -8.87
C HIS A 206 1.06 -8.95 -8.75
N CYS A 207 1.66 -8.74 -7.59
CA CYS A 207 2.56 -7.62 -7.29
C CYS A 207 3.52 -8.00 -6.17
N GLN A 208 4.54 -7.18 -5.95
CA GLN A 208 5.56 -7.41 -4.93
C GLN A 208 4.95 -7.47 -3.52
N SER A 209 3.99 -6.59 -3.19
CA SER A 209 3.34 -6.62 -1.88
C SER A 209 2.60 -7.93 -1.61
N PHE A 210 1.88 -8.46 -2.60
CA PHE A 210 1.20 -9.76 -2.43
C PHE A 210 2.19 -10.91 -2.29
N HIS A 211 3.30 -10.84 -3.01
CA HIS A 211 4.38 -11.81 -2.89
C HIS A 211 5.01 -11.79 -1.49
N GLU A 212 5.29 -10.60 -0.94
CA GLU A 212 5.84 -10.44 0.40
C GLU A 212 4.89 -10.96 1.48
N ARG A 213 3.57 -10.68 1.36
CA ARG A 213 2.53 -11.23 2.26
C ARG A 213 2.50 -12.74 2.23
N TYR A 214 2.57 -13.33 1.03
CA TYR A 214 2.65 -14.79 0.88
C TYR A 214 3.91 -15.39 1.54
N ARG A 215 5.08 -14.77 1.34
CA ARG A 215 6.33 -15.22 1.96
C ARG A 215 6.25 -15.12 3.48
N ALA A 216 5.77 -14.01 4.00
CA ALA A 216 5.59 -13.81 5.44
C ALA A 216 4.63 -14.83 6.07
N TYR A 217 3.53 -15.14 5.38
CA TYR A 217 2.62 -16.21 5.77
C TYR A 217 3.31 -17.57 5.82
N LYS A 218 4.06 -17.94 4.79
CA LYS A 218 4.76 -19.23 4.74
C LYS A 218 5.81 -19.36 5.83
N ASP A 219 6.64 -18.35 6.00
CA ASP A 219 7.70 -18.32 7.02
C ASP A 219 7.12 -18.44 8.43
N ALA A 220 6.03 -17.70 8.72
CA ALA A 220 5.39 -17.76 10.03
C ALA A 220 4.66 -19.10 10.26
N ALA A 221 3.94 -19.61 9.27
CA ALA A 221 3.27 -20.89 9.39
C ALA A 221 4.25 -22.05 9.65
N GLU A 222 5.40 -22.05 8.97
CA GLU A 222 6.48 -23.00 9.20
C GLU A 222 7.03 -22.87 10.63
N HIS A 223 7.31 -21.63 11.06
CA HIS A 223 7.82 -21.33 12.41
C HIS A 223 6.89 -21.89 13.52
N PHE A 224 5.59 -21.79 13.36
CA PHE A 224 4.60 -22.27 14.32
C PHE A 224 4.14 -23.71 14.06
N GLY A 225 4.73 -24.44 13.11
CA GLY A 225 4.38 -25.81 12.77
C GLY A 225 2.94 -25.98 12.27
N MET A 226 2.38 -24.96 11.62
CA MET A 226 1.03 -25.00 11.06
C MET A 226 1.03 -25.67 9.69
N ALA A 227 0.02 -26.49 9.41
CA ALA A 227 -0.12 -27.12 8.11
C ALA A 227 -0.56 -26.11 7.05
N THR A 228 0.12 -26.13 5.90
CA THR A 228 -0.10 -25.23 4.74
C THR A 228 -0.30 -26.02 3.45
N ASP A 229 -0.81 -27.22 3.57
CA ASP A 229 -1.00 -28.20 2.49
C ASP A 229 -2.19 -27.87 1.58
N TRP A 230 -2.98 -26.87 1.95
CA TRP A 230 -4.06 -26.41 1.09
C TRP A 230 -3.48 -25.61 -0.09
N PRO A 231 -3.88 -25.95 -1.35
CA PRO A 231 -3.40 -25.17 -2.50
C PRO A 231 -3.81 -23.71 -2.29
N THR A 232 -2.84 -22.80 -2.44
CA THR A 232 -3.16 -21.38 -2.48
C THR A 232 -4.28 -21.19 -3.47
N CYS A 233 -5.31 -20.46 -3.08
CA CYS A 233 -6.37 -20.05 -4.00
C CYS A 233 -5.72 -19.12 -5.03
N ALA A 234 -5.09 -19.74 -6.03
CA ALA A 234 -4.52 -18.99 -7.12
C ALA A 234 -5.65 -18.24 -7.80
N THR A 235 -5.59 -16.95 -7.71
CA THR A 235 -6.45 -16.08 -8.49
C THR A 235 -6.06 -16.25 -9.94
N GLN A 236 -6.87 -16.89 -10.72
CA GLN A 236 -6.80 -16.58 -12.13
C GLN A 236 -7.37 -15.16 -12.29
N LYS A 237 -6.52 -14.19 -12.57
CA LYS A 237 -6.83 -12.76 -12.80
C LYS A 237 -8.01 -12.51 -13.76
N THR A 238 -8.54 -13.54 -14.38
CA THR A 238 -9.50 -13.52 -15.49
C THR A 238 -10.88 -14.07 -15.14
N GLN A 239 -11.11 -14.51 -13.89
CA GLN A 239 -12.43 -15.05 -13.55
C GLN A 239 -13.41 -13.92 -13.25
N PRO A 240 -14.48 -13.76 -14.05
CA PRO A 240 -15.45 -12.68 -13.88
C PRO A 240 -16.27 -12.80 -12.59
N ASN A 241 -16.25 -13.96 -11.94
CA ASN A 241 -16.92 -14.22 -10.66
C ASN A 241 -15.98 -14.96 -9.72
N TYR A 242 -15.14 -14.20 -9.01
CA TYR A 242 -14.14 -14.75 -8.11
C TYR A 242 -14.76 -15.46 -6.89
N SER A 243 -15.86 -14.94 -6.36
CA SER A 243 -16.58 -15.57 -5.25
C SER A 243 -17.10 -16.98 -5.61
N GLU A 244 -17.60 -17.17 -6.85
CA GLU A 244 -18.01 -18.49 -7.33
C GLU A 244 -16.81 -19.43 -7.50
N TYR A 245 -15.70 -18.93 -8.03
CA TYR A 245 -14.47 -19.72 -8.13
C TYR A 245 -13.99 -20.20 -6.75
N LEU A 246 -13.97 -19.33 -5.75
CA LEU A 246 -13.64 -19.68 -4.36
C LEU A 246 -14.60 -20.73 -3.80
N TYR A 247 -15.89 -20.54 -4.01
CA TYR A 247 -16.91 -21.50 -3.56
C TYR A 247 -16.66 -22.90 -4.12
N GLN A 248 -16.43 -23.02 -5.42
CA GLN A 248 -16.17 -24.32 -6.06
C GLN A 248 -14.86 -24.96 -5.58
N SER A 249 -13.81 -24.14 -5.41
CA SER A 249 -12.51 -24.61 -4.90
C SER A 249 -12.62 -25.12 -3.46
N LEU A 250 -13.32 -24.40 -2.59
CA LEU A 250 -13.54 -24.80 -1.20
C LEU A 250 -14.43 -26.03 -1.06
N ARG A 251 -15.47 -26.14 -1.88
CA ARG A 251 -16.39 -27.29 -1.89
C ARG A 251 -15.68 -28.61 -2.16
N GLY A 252 -14.64 -28.57 -2.98
CA GLY A 252 -13.80 -29.73 -3.31
C GLY A 252 -12.71 -30.04 -2.29
N CYS A 253 -12.56 -29.23 -1.25
CA CYS A 253 -11.50 -29.38 -0.26
C CYS A 253 -11.78 -30.53 0.69
N PRO A 254 -10.91 -31.57 0.78
CA PRO A 254 -11.15 -32.73 1.64
C PRO A 254 -11.07 -32.40 3.13
N THR A 255 -10.33 -31.36 3.48
CA THR A 255 -10.25 -30.86 4.87
C THR A 255 -10.12 -29.35 4.83
N MET A 256 -11.12 -28.63 5.37
CA MET A 256 -11.16 -27.19 5.39
C MET A 256 -10.04 -26.62 6.29
N PRO A 257 -9.30 -25.57 5.84
CA PRO A 257 -8.45 -24.81 6.72
C PRO A 257 -9.27 -24.14 7.83
N ASP A 258 -8.66 -23.97 9.00
CA ASP A 258 -9.29 -23.30 10.15
C ASP A 258 -8.91 -21.81 10.24
N ALA A 259 -8.03 -21.35 9.34
CA ALA A 259 -7.68 -19.94 9.18
C ALA A 259 -7.22 -19.61 7.77
N PHE A 260 -7.38 -18.33 7.36
CA PHE A 260 -6.89 -17.80 6.09
C PHE A 260 -6.22 -16.46 6.28
N ILE A 261 -5.10 -16.28 5.55
CA ILE A 261 -4.52 -14.97 5.25
C ILE A 261 -4.89 -14.63 3.80
N CYS A 262 -5.53 -13.48 3.61
CA CYS A 262 -5.91 -12.99 2.28
C CYS A 262 -4.96 -11.91 1.80
N THR A 263 -4.77 -11.80 0.48
CA THR A 263 -3.93 -10.75 -0.09
C THR A 263 -4.46 -9.35 0.20
N ASN A 264 -5.79 -9.18 0.27
CA ASN A 264 -6.46 -7.94 0.64
C ASN A 264 -7.89 -8.20 1.13
N ASP A 265 -8.60 -7.14 1.51
CA ASP A 265 -9.95 -7.22 2.03
C ASP A 265 -10.98 -7.63 0.97
N PHE A 266 -10.80 -7.30 -0.31
CA PHE A 266 -11.70 -7.77 -1.38
C PHE A 266 -11.71 -9.29 -1.47
N ILE A 267 -10.52 -9.90 -1.45
CA ILE A 267 -10.38 -11.36 -1.45
C ILE A 267 -10.96 -11.96 -0.16
N ALA A 268 -10.75 -11.30 0.99
CA ALA A 268 -11.33 -11.74 2.26
C ALA A 268 -12.86 -11.73 2.23
N MET A 269 -13.48 -10.70 1.69
CA MET A 269 -14.95 -10.58 1.56
C MET A 269 -15.52 -11.66 0.62
N ASP A 270 -14.89 -11.87 -0.53
CA ASP A 270 -15.29 -12.94 -1.46
C ASP A 270 -15.18 -14.33 -0.81
N LEU A 271 -14.11 -14.54 -0.03
CA LEU A 271 -13.89 -15.78 0.71
C LEU A 271 -14.96 -15.99 1.81
N ILE A 272 -15.29 -14.95 2.57
CA ILE A 272 -16.37 -14.98 3.58
C ILE A 272 -17.68 -15.38 2.94
N ASN A 273 -18.04 -14.77 1.81
CA ASN A 273 -19.26 -15.09 1.08
C ASN A 273 -19.29 -16.56 0.62
N ALA A 274 -18.17 -17.08 0.13
CA ALA A 274 -18.06 -18.47 -0.28
C ALA A 274 -18.19 -19.44 0.92
N LEU A 275 -17.56 -19.12 2.05
CA LEU A 275 -17.63 -19.93 3.28
C LEU A 275 -19.03 -19.93 3.90
N HIS A 276 -19.72 -18.79 3.96
CA HIS A 276 -21.11 -18.71 4.42
C HIS A 276 -22.03 -19.60 3.58
N ARG A 277 -21.85 -19.63 2.26
CA ARG A 277 -22.62 -20.52 1.36
C ARG A 277 -22.34 -22.01 1.64
N LEU A 278 -21.18 -22.34 2.20
CA LEU A 278 -20.81 -23.69 2.62
C LEU A 278 -21.23 -24.00 4.07
N GLY A 279 -21.84 -23.05 4.78
CA GLY A 279 -22.33 -23.21 6.14
C GLY A 279 -21.30 -22.95 7.25
N TYR A 280 -20.16 -22.36 6.93
CA TYR A 280 -19.14 -21.99 7.94
C TYR A 280 -19.37 -20.58 8.48
N SER A 281 -19.14 -20.39 9.78
CA SER A 281 -19.15 -19.11 10.46
C SER A 281 -17.75 -18.49 10.48
N VAL A 282 -17.67 -17.17 10.27
CA VAL A 282 -16.44 -16.39 10.38
C VAL A 282 -16.65 -15.36 11.48
N PRO A 283 -15.77 -15.26 12.49
CA PRO A 283 -14.47 -15.94 12.65
C PRO A 283 -14.53 -17.28 13.42
N ASP A 284 -15.71 -17.74 13.90
CA ASP A 284 -15.82 -18.82 14.87
C ASP A 284 -15.26 -20.15 14.34
N ASP A 285 -15.77 -20.64 13.20
CA ASP A 285 -15.27 -21.85 12.56
C ASP A 285 -13.94 -21.59 11.85
N ILE A 286 -13.88 -20.52 11.06
CA ILE A 286 -12.73 -20.17 10.22
C ILE A 286 -12.36 -18.71 10.44
N TRP A 287 -11.12 -18.44 10.85
CA TRP A 287 -10.65 -17.09 11.06
C TRP A 287 -9.99 -16.53 9.80
N ILE A 288 -10.43 -15.37 9.34
CA ILE A 288 -9.94 -14.72 8.13
C ILE A 288 -9.25 -13.41 8.51
N CYS A 289 -8.08 -13.15 7.93
CA CYS A 289 -7.40 -11.88 7.97
C CYS A 289 -7.27 -11.34 6.55
N GLY A 290 -7.83 -10.14 6.33
CA GLY A 290 -7.63 -9.33 5.14
C GLY A 290 -6.39 -8.45 5.23
N PHE A 291 -6.32 -7.48 4.32
CA PHE A 291 -5.31 -6.41 4.29
C PHE A 291 -5.95 -5.19 3.62
N ASP A 292 -5.60 -3.98 4.00
CA ASP A 292 -5.99 -2.64 3.58
C ASP A 292 -6.81 -1.91 4.65
N ASP A 293 -7.55 -2.60 5.53
CA ASP A 293 -8.54 -2.05 6.47
C ASP A 293 -9.54 -1.15 5.75
N SER A 294 -10.14 -1.72 4.70
CA SER A 294 -11.09 -1.04 3.84
C SER A 294 -12.34 -0.60 4.61
N GLN A 295 -13.02 0.42 4.11
CA GLN A 295 -14.29 0.87 4.70
C GLN A 295 -15.31 -0.27 4.73
N GLU A 296 -15.36 -1.08 3.68
CA GLU A 296 -16.24 -2.24 3.56
C GLU A 296 -15.97 -3.31 4.60
N ALA A 297 -14.70 -3.51 5.00
CA ALA A 297 -14.32 -4.43 6.08
C ALA A 297 -15.01 -4.07 7.40
N SER A 298 -15.28 -2.78 7.64
CA SER A 298 -15.97 -2.31 8.85
C SER A 298 -17.46 -2.59 8.88
N TYR A 299 -18.07 -2.95 7.75
CA TYR A 299 -19.51 -3.27 7.67
C TYR A 299 -19.85 -4.70 8.09
N PHE A 300 -18.84 -5.55 8.23
CA PHE A 300 -19.06 -6.91 8.74
C PHE A 300 -19.34 -6.88 10.25
N SER A 301 -20.14 -7.84 10.71
CA SER A 301 -20.42 -8.05 12.14
C SER A 301 -20.25 -9.54 12.48
N PRO A 302 -19.19 -9.92 13.23
CA PRO A 302 -18.11 -9.04 13.73
C PRO A 302 -17.27 -8.42 12.60
N ARG A 303 -16.58 -7.30 12.91
CA ARG A 303 -15.68 -6.62 11.96
C ARG A 303 -14.64 -7.60 11.42
N LEU A 304 -14.34 -7.49 10.11
CA LEU A 304 -13.27 -8.26 9.50
C LEU A 304 -11.91 -7.91 10.14
N THR A 305 -11.17 -8.92 10.60
CA THR A 305 -9.77 -8.74 10.96
C THR A 305 -8.98 -8.34 9.71
N SER A 306 -8.28 -7.23 9.77
CA SER A 306 -7.53 -6.69 8.64
C SER A 306 -6.25 -5.98 9.08
N ILE A 307 -5.41 -5.60 8.13
CA ILE A 307 -4.18 -4.85 8.36
C ILE A 307 -4.34 -3.47 7.72
N HIS A 308 -4.26 -2.43 8.56
CA HIS A 308 -4.46 -1.05 8.16
C HIS A 308 -3.24 -0.48 7.44
N ILE A 309 -3.47 0.17 6.28
CA ILE A 309 -2.49 0.93 5.51
C ILE A 309 -2.64 2.42 5.79
N HIS A 310 -1.54 3.07 6.15
CA HIS A 310 -1.52 4.51 6.40
C HIS A 310 -1.39 5.32 5.10
N GLY A 311 -2.47 5.44 4.32
CA GLY A 311 -2.49 6.08 3.01
C GLY A 311 -1.96 7.52 3.02
N GLN A 312 -2.31 8.33 4.05
CA GLN A 312 -1.81 9.71 4.20
C GLN A 312 -0.29 9.75 4.36
N ILE A 313 0.28 8.81 5.14
CA ILE A 313 1.73 8.71 5.33
C ILE A 313 2.41 8.29 4.03
N MET A 314 1.81 7.36 3.30
CA MET A 314 2.30 6.96 1.98
C MET A 314 2.30 8.14 0.99
N GLY A 315 1.24 8.97 0.99
CA GLY A 315 1.15 10.15 0.13
C GLY A 315 2.25 11.18 0.42
N TYR A 316 2.48 11.46 1.70
CA TYR A 316 3.58 12.32 2.14
C TYR A 316 4.94 11.73 1.74
N ALA A 317 5.18 10.43 1.99
CA ALA A 317 6.41 9.76 1.61
C ALA A 317 6.65 9.77 0.10
N ALA A 318 5.60 9.54 -0.70
CA ALA A 318 5.68 9.57 -2.15
C ALA A 318 6.11 10.95 -2.68
N ALA A 319 5.50 12.03 -2.16
CA ALA A 319 5.87 13.38 -2.55
C ALA A 319 7.35 13.66 -2.24
N ASN A 320 7.79 13.37 -1.02
CA ASN A 320 9.18 13.57 -0.63
C ASN A 320 10.17 12.74 -1.46
N LEU A 321 9.87 11.47 -1.70
CA LEU A 321 10.73 10.60 -2.50
C LEU A 321 10.85 11.12 -3.94
N LEU A 322 9.73 11.47 -4.57
CA LEU A 322 9.74 11.93 -5.96
C LEU A 322 10.40 13.30 -6.09
N MET A 323 10.06 14.26 -5.20
CA MET A 323 10.66 15.59 -5.24
C MET A 323 12.17 15.55 -5.00
N THR A 324 12.63 14.79 -4.00
CA THR A 324 14.06 14.58 -3.78
C THR A 324 14.74 13.96 -5.01
N ARG A 325 14.07 13.02 -5.72
CA ARG A 325 14.61 12.45 -6.97
C ARG A 325 14.71 13.48 -8.10
N ILE A 326 13.76 14.40 -8.17
CA ILE A 326 13.80 15.51 -9.15
C ILE A 326 14.96 16.47 -8.84
N GLU A 327 15.15 16.84 -7.57
CA GLU A 327 16.21 17.75 -7.13
C GLU A 327 17.59 17.11 -7.23
N GLU A 328 17.70 15.85 -6.83
CA GLU A 328 18.97 15.13 -6.70
C GLU A 328 18.94 13.82 -7.52
N PRO A 329 18.93 13.91 -8.86
CA PRO A 329 18.78 12.73 -9.72
C PRO A 329 19.94 11.74 -9.61
N SER A 330 21.09 12.17 -9.09
CA SER A 330 22.29 11.33 -8.90
C SER A 330 22.26 10.42 -7.67
N LEU A 331 21.28 10.60 -6.76
CA LEU A 331 21.16 9.75 -5.58
C LEU A 331 20.92 8.29 -5.97
N ASN A 332 21.39 7.35 -5.15
CA ASN A 332 21.06 5.95 -5.29
C ASN A 332 19.53 5.75 -5.21
N TYR A 333 19.00 4.77 -5.94
CA TYR A 333 17.59 4.41 -5.86
C TYR A 333 17.25 3.90 -4.47
N ARG A 334 16.11 4.37 -3.94
CA ARG A 334 15.65 4.10 -2.57
C ARG A 334 14.46 3.17 -2.59
N THR A 335 14.39 2.33 -1.57
CA THR A 335 13.19 1.54 -1.25
C THR A 335 12.71 1.99 0.11
N PHE A 336 11.46 2.42 0.18
CA PHE A 336 10.85 2.91 1.40
C PHE A 336 9.61 2.09 1.74
N TYR A 337 9.47 1.75 3.04
CA TYR A 337 8.31 1.05 3.58
C TYR A 337 7.63 1.91 4.63
N THR A 338 6.32 2.09 4.50
CA THR A 338 5.49 2.67 5.57
C THR A 338 4.99 1.56 6.49
N GLU A 339 4.88 1.84 7.78
CA GLU A 339 4.31 0.87 8.73
C GLU A 339 2.84 0.58 8.46
N THR A 340 2.41 -0.58 8.92
CA THR A 340 1.02 -1.03 8.93
C THR A 340 0.61 -1.44 10.34
N ASN A 341 -0.68 -1.59 10.62
CA ASN A 341 -1.18 -1.99 11.93
C ASN A 341 -2.26 -3.06 11.82
N LEU A 342 -2.15 -4.12 12.61
CA LEU A 342 -3.19 -5.15 12.71
C LEU A 342 -4.41 -4.60 13.44
N ILE A 343 -5.60 -4.81 12.85
CA ILE A 343 -6.92 -4.47 13.39
C ILE A 343 -7.68 -5.78 13.62
N LEU A 344 -8.01 -6.05 14.88
CA LEU A 344 -8.71 -7.27 15.32
C LEU A 344 -10.20 -7.04 15.47
#